data_b901a3fba8a328104bfc312c065c38c1
#
_entry.id   b901a3fba8a328104bfc312c065c38c1
#
_cell.length_a   1.000
_cell.length_b   1.000
_cell.length_c   1.000
_cell.angle_alpha   90.00
_cell.angle_beta   90.00
_cell.angle_gamma   90.00
#
_symmetry.space_group_name_H-M   'P 1'
#
loop_
_entity.id
_entity.type
_entity.pdbx_description
1 polymer ?
#
loop_
_entity_poly.entity_id
_entity_poly.type
_entity_poly.pdbx_seq_one_letter_code
_entity_poly.pdbx_strand_id
1 'polypeptide(L)'
;MLESENDRTLLEDSLKIVDAAKEHDVTLRLLGAVAISLHSREFVHLYQSLKRLGDANRGFTDMDLIGYARQRAKVRELMEDRLGYVVDQNVLLFRGKERLLYHHSQGVYNVDIFFDKLNFSHEISIGSDPKTGRLLLDYPTLSPTDLLLEKLQIHSISQKDLKDIIVLLRAHQLDFRDDPDLINMKYVAMIFSDDWGFWKDATTNLQDVLSYSQKYRDEETLSEPDFSDVSSKADRILEAIAKQPKTLKWKLRERSGEGKQWWNTVEEISR
;
A
#
# COMPACT_ATOMS: atom_id res chain seq x y z
N MET A 1 6.66 -19.88 -12.70
CA MET A 1 7.40 -19.14 -13.71
C MET A 1 7.39 -17.66 -13.32
N LEU A 2 8.19 -17.18 -13.59
CA LEU A 2 9.18 -16.15 -13.70
C LEU A 2 8.48 -14.83 -14.05
N GLU A 3 8.73 -13.86 -13.20
CA GLU A 3 8.51 -12.46 -13.47
C GLU A 3 8.90 -12.14 -14.91
N SER A 4 8.14 -11.30 -15.59
CA SER A 4 8.54 -10.81 -16.92
C SER A 4 9.88 -10.08 -16.79
N GLU A 5 10.60 -9.90 -17.90
CA GLU A 5 11.84 -9.10 -17.90
C GLU A 5 11.58 -7.68 -17.35
N ASN A 6 10.43 -7.12 -17.69
CA ASN A 6 10.01 -5.81 -17.17
C ASN A 6 9.76 -5.83 -15.64
N ASP A 7 9.16 -6.88 -15.09
CA ASP A 7 8.95 -7.01 -13.65
C ASP A 7 10.28 -7.13 -12.90
N ARG A 8 11.22 -7.90 -13.47
CA ARG A 8 12.56 -8.03 -12.89
C ARG A 8 13.29 -6.68 -12.89
N THR A 9 13.29 -5.98 -14.02
CA THR A 9 13.89 -4.65 -14.14
C THR A 9 13.28 -3.69 -13.11
N LEU A 10 11.96 -3.65 -13.00
CA LEU A 10 11.26 -2.79 -12.06
C LEU A 10 11.64 -3.11 -10.61
N LEU A 11 11.68 -4.39 -10.23
CA LEU A 11 12.08 -4.83 -8.88
C LEU A 11 13.54 -4.49 -8.57
N GLU A 12 14.46 -4.73 -9.49
CA GLU A 12 15.87 -4.39 -9.32
C GLU A 12 16.08 -2.89 -9.17
N ASP A 13 15.43 -2.10 -10.02
CA ASP A 13 15.56 -0.64 -9.98
C ASP A 13 14.88 -0.05 -8.75
N SER A 14 13.79 -0.65 -8.27
CA SER A 14 13.12 -0.22 -7.03
C SER A 14 14.06 -0.34 -5.82
N LEU A 15 14.79 -1.44 -5.71
CA LEU A 15 15.77 -1.64 -4.65
C LEU A 15 16.96 -0.68 -4.82
N LYS A 16 17.46 -0.50 -6.04
CA LYS A 16 18.57 0.47 -6.31
C LYS A 16 18.20 1.88 -5.88
N ILE A 17 16.97 2.35 -6.15
CA ILE A 17 16.53 3.69 -5.76
C ILE A 17 16.53 3.83 -4.23
N VAL A 18 15.97 2.84 -3.50
CA VAL A 18 15.89 2.92 -2.03
C VAL A 18 17.28 2.79 -1.39
N ASP A 19 18.15 1.94 -1.93
CA ASP A 19 19.53 1.80 -1.47
C ASP A 19 20.33 3.10 -1.71
N ALA A 20 20.25 3.68 -2.91
CA ALA A 20 20.86 4.96 -3.23
C ALA A 20 20.33 6.10 -2.33
N ALA A 21 19.02 6.11 -2.03
CA ALA A 21 18.45 7.07 -1.10
C ALA A 21 19.08 6.94 0.29
N LYS A 22 19.22 5.73 0.80
CA LYS A 22 19.87 5.45 2.10
C LYS A 22 21.33 5.92 2.14
N GLU A 23 22.08 5.67 1.08
CA GLU A 23 23.49 6.14 0.95
C GLU A 23 23.63 7.67 0.95
N HIS A 24 22.55 8.39 0.59
CA HIS A 24 22.53 9.86 0.52
C HIS A 24 21.73 10.50 1.67
N ASP A 25 21.51 9.78 2.77
CA ASP A 25 20.72 10.25 3.92
C ASP A 25 19.30 10.73 3.53
N VAL A 26 18.69 10.06 2.58
CA VAL A 26 17.28 10.25 2.17
C VAL A 26 16.48 9.04 2.59
N THR A 27 15.34 9.29 3.25
CA THR A 27 14.43 8.23 3.64
C THR A 27 13.38 8.04 2.57
N LEU A 28 13.48 6.95 1.81
CA LEU A 28 12.46 6.46 0.89
C LEU A 28 12.09 5.04 1.23
N ARG A 29 10.82 4.69 1.04
CA ARG A 29 10.30 3.33 1.19
C ARG A 29 9.38 3.00 0.02
N LEU A 30 9.47 1.77 -0.44
CA LEU A 30 8.54 1.21 -1.40
C LEU A 30 7.17 1.00 -0.76
N LEU A 31 6.11 1.19 -1.54
CA LEU A 31 4.74 0.85 -1.17
C LEU A 31 4.04 0.16 -2.35
N GLY A 32 2.76 -0.12 -2.21
CA GLY A 32 1.97 -0.75 -3.26
C GLY A 32 2.34 -2.22 -3.51
N ALA A 33 2.01 -2.67 -4.71
CA ALA A 33 2.16 -4.08 -5.08
C ALA A 33 3.60 -4.58 -5.07
N VAL A 34 4.55 -3.71 -5.43
CA VAL A 34 5.98 -4.03 -5.41
C VAL A 34 6.43 -4.33 -3.98
N ALA A 35 6.06 -3.49 -3.03
CA ALA A 35 6.39 -3.69 -1.62
C ALA A 35 5.74 -4.97 -1.06
N ILE A 36 4.46 -5.21 -1.35
CA ILE A 36 3.77 -6.43 -0.93
C ILE A 36 4.44 -7.68 -1.52
N SER A 37 4.86 -7.64 -2.78
CA SER A 37 5.59 -8.75 -3.40
C SER A 37 6.94 -9.02 -2.72
N LEU A 38 7.68 -7.96 -2.34
CA LEU A 38 8.94 -8.09 -1.62
C LEU A 38 8.77 -8.70 -0.23
N HIS A 39 7.70 -8.33 0.49
CA HIS A 39 7.35 -8.92 1.78
C HIS A 39 6.84 -10.36 1.68
N SER A 40 6.26 -10.73 0.56
CA SER A 40 5.55 -12.00 0.39
C SER A 40 6.28 -12.99 -0.52
N ARG A 41 7.62 -12.95 -0.57
CA ARG A 41 8.44 -13.79 -1.49
C ARG A 41 8.16 -15.29 -1.37
N GLU A 42 7.89 -15.78 -0.16
CA GLU A 42 7.56 -17.18 0.08
C GLU A 42 6.19 -17.58 -0.51
N PHE A 43 5.33 -16.59 -0.76
CA PHE A 43 3.98 -16.74 -1.29
C PHE A 43 3.82 -16.21 -2.73
N VAL A 44 4.92 -16.07 -3.47
CA VAL A 44 4.88 -15.63 -4.88
C VAL A 44 3.98 -16.50 -5.76
N HIS A 45 3.84 -17.78 -5.41
CA HIS A 45 2.92 -18.71 -6.09
C HIS A 45 1.45 -18.25 -6.01
N LEU A 46 1.04 -17.53 -4.96
CA LEU A 46 -0.32 -16.96 -4.85
C LEU A 46 -0.55 -15.85 -5.87
N TYR A 47 0.43 -14.98 -6.12
CA TYR A 47 0.31 -13.98 -7.19
C TYR A 47 0.10 -14.62 -8.56
N GLN A 48 0.75 -15.76 -8.79
CA GLN A 48 0.63 -16.52 -10.05
C GLN A 48 -0.74 -17.18 -10.15
N SER A 49 -1.17 -17.91 -9.12
CA SER A 49 -2.46 -18.60 -9.11
C SER A 49 -3.65 -17.62 -9.15
N LEU A 50 -3.58 -16.52 -8.40
CA LEU A 50 -4.60 -15.49 -8.37
C LEU A 50 -4.60 -14.60 -9.63
N LYS A 51 -3.56 -14.65 -10.49
CA LYS A 51 -3.44 -13.83 -11.70
C LYS A 51 -3.75 -12.36 -11.43
N ARG A 52 -2.88 -11.70 -10.66
CA ARG A 52 -3.11 -10.34 -10.14
C ARG A 52 -3.58 -9.34 -11.21
N LEU A 53 -2.95 -9.33 -12.39
CA LEU A 53 -3.29 -8.47 -13.53
C LEU A 53 -4.00 -9.26 -14.67
N GLY A 54 -4.74 -10.32 -14.33
CA GLY A 54 -5.40 -11.18 -15.31
C GLY A 54 -4.39 -12.00 -16.10
N ASP A 55 -4.61 -12.11 -17.41
CA ASP A 55 -3.72 -12.87 -18.31
C ASP A 55 -2.54 -12.05 -18.85
N ALA A 56 -2.33 -10.83 -18.35
CA ALA A 56 -1.17 -10.01 -18.68
C ALA A 56 0.10 -10.72 -18.18
N ASN A 57 1.09 -10.87 -19.07
CA ASN A 57 2.40 -11.44 -18.73
C ASN A 57 3.28 -10.42 -17.97
N ARG A 58 2.71 -9.78 -16.93
CA ARG A 58 3.26 -8.67 -16.18
C ARG A 58 2.61 -8.63 -14.80
N GLY A 59 3.40 -8.48 -13.74
CA GLY A 59 2.93 -8.40 -12.36
C GLY A 59 2.72 -6.97 -11.87
N PHE A 60 3.53 -6.02 -12.38
CA PHE A 60 3.57 -4.63 -11.92
C PHE A 60 3.48 -3.65 -13.09
N THR A 61 2.91 -2.48 -12.84
CA THR A 61 2.76 -1.39 -13.83
C THR A 61 3.65 -0.21 -13.51
N ASP A 62 3.77 0.12 -12.24
CA ASP A 62 4.39 1.32 -11.72
C ASP A 62 5.16 1.01 -10.43
N MET A 63 6.03 1.92 -10.06
CA MET A 63 6.76 1.91 -8.79
C MET A 63 6.25 3.04 -7.92
N ASP A 64 5.77 2.71 -6.73
CA ASP A 64 5.30 3.68 -5.76
C ASP A 64 6.29 3.77 -4.59
N LEU A 65 6.64 5.00 -4.20
CA LEU A 65 7.56 5.32 -3.12
C LEU A 65 6.96 6.38 -2.20
N ILE A 66 7.40 6.38 -0.95
CA ILE A 66 7.05 7.44 -0.01
C ILE A 66 8.28 7.91 0.76
N GLY A 67 8.36 9.20 0.99
CA GLY A 67 9.42 9.85 1.77
C GLY A 67 8.89 10.98 2.63
N TYR A 68 9.80 11.75 3.21
CA TYR A 68 9.44 12.92 4.02
C TYR A 68 9.57 14.22 3.22
N ALA A 69 8.55 15.07 3.27
CA ALA A 69 8.50 16.35 2.54
C ALA A 69 9.70 17.26 2.84
N ARG A 70 10.25 17.21 4.05
CA ARG A 70 11.45 17.94 4.42
C ARG A 70 12.72 17.51 3.67
N GLN A 71 12.72 16.31 3.08
CA GLN A 71 13.82 15.78 2.28
C GLN A 71 13.57 15.91 0.77
N ARG A 72 12.46 16.52 0.33
CA ARG A 72 12.05 16.60 -1.09
C ARG A 72 13.15 17.13 -2.02
N ALA A 73 13.90 18.14 -1.61
CA ALA A 73 15.01 18.69 -2.43
C ALA A 73 16.09 17.64 -2.66
N LYS A 74 16.44 16.86 -1.63
CA LYS A 74 17.41 15.76 -1.75
C LYS A 74 16.85 14.62 -2.60
N VAL A 75 15.54 14.31 -2.49
CA VAL A 75 14.87 13.32 -3.35
C VAL A 75 14.98 13.73 -4.81
N ARG A 76 14.73 14.99 -5.13
CA ARG A 76 14.87 15.50 -6.50
C ARG A 76 16.32 15.40 -7.01
N GLU A 77 17.30 15.86 -6.25
CA GLU A 77 18.72 15.71 -6.58
C GLU A 77 19.07 14.25 -6.85
N LEU A 78 18.63 13.33 -5.99
CA LEU A 78 18.86 11.91 -6.16
C LEU A 78 18.26 11.37 -7.47
N MET A 79 16.97 11.64 -7.69
CA MET A 79 16.26 11.08 -8.85
C MET A 79 16.70 11.72 -10.17
N GLU A 80 16.83 13.05 -10.21
CA GLU A 80 17.10 13.80 -11.43
C GLU A 80 18.62 13.82 -11.78
N ASP A 81 19.48 14.18 -10.82
CA ASP A 81 20.88 14.43 -11.09
C ASP A 81 21.75 13.17 -11.00
N ARG A 82 21.40 12.21 -10.12
CA ARG A 82 22.21 11.01 -9.90
C ARG A 82 21.68 9.78 -10.63
N LEU A 83 20.36 9.56 -10.59
CA LEU A 83 19.74 8.39 -11.19
C LEU A 83 19.19 8.63 -12.61
N GLY A 84 19.13 9.89 -13.05
CA GLY A 84 18.77 10.25 -14.42
C GLY A 84 17.28 10.07 -14.77
N TYR A 85 16.39 10.06 -13.78
CA TYR A 85 14.96 10.05 -14.04
C TYR A 85 14.44 11.41 -14.46
N VAL A 86 13.44 11.42 -15.33
CA VAL A 86 12.83 12.64 -15.86
C VAL A 86 11.55 12.95 -15.09
N VAL A 87 11.51 14.12 -14.43
CA VAL A 87 10.35 14.55 -13.66
C VAL A 87 9.21 14.99 -14.59
N ASP A 88 7.98 14.58 -14.29
CA ASP A 88 6.78 15.10 -14.97
C ASP A 88 6.54 16.55 -14.54
N GLN A 89 6.65 17.48 -15.52
CA GLN A 89 6.58 18.91 -15.26
C GLN A 89 5.15 19.35 -14.84
N ASN A 90 4.10 18.69 -15.31
CA ASN A 90 2.73 19.03 -14.95
C ASN A 90 2.46 18.63 -13.49
N VAL A 91 2.86 17.42 -13.12
CA VAL A 91 2.72 16.97 -11.72
C VAL A 91 3.57 17.83 -10.79
N LEU A 92 4.78 18.17 -11.18
CA LEU A 92 5.65 19.06 -10.40
C LEU A 92 5.00 20.43 -10.16
N LEU A 93 4.43 21.03 -11.20
CA LEU A 93 3.82 22.37 -11.13
C LEU A 93 2.53 22.38 -10.29
N PHE A 94 1.64 21.41 -10.49
CA PHE A 94 0.31 21.43 -9.86
C PHE A 94 0.24 20.66 -8.55
N ARG A 95 1.07 19.62 -8.37
CA ARG A 95 1.02 18.71 -7.21
C ARG A 95 2.38 18.45 -6.56
N GLY A 96 3.43 19.13 -6.96
CA GLY A 96 4.80 18.89 -6.48
C GLY A 96 5.00 19.06 -4.96
N LYS A 97 4.03 19.64 -4.24
CA LYS A 97 4.03 19.66 -2.77
C LYS A 97 3.65 18.33 -2.13
N GLU A 98 2.84 17.54 -2.80
CA GLU A 98 2.24 16.29 -2.28
C GLU A 98 2.90 15.07 -2.91
N ARG A 99 3.34 15.19 -4.18
CA ARG A 99 3.73 14.08 -5.03
C ARG A 99 4.74 14.51 -6.09
N LEU A 100 5.69 13.64 -6.43
CA LEU A 100 6.55 13.75 -7.61
C LEU A 100 6.31 12.53 -8.50
N LEU A 101 6.19 12.73 -9.79
CA LEU A 101 6.09 11.67 -10.78
C LEU A 101 7.33 11.73 -11.68
N TYR A 102 7.96 10.58 -11.88
CA TYR A 102 9.12 10.41 -12.74
C TYR A 102 8.85 9.36 -13.80
N HIS A 103 9.46 9.55 -14.96
CA HIS A 103 9.43 8.59 -16.05
C HIS A 103 10.75 7.87 -16.14
N HIS A 104 10.72 6.55 -16.28
CA HIS A 104 11.92 5.78 -16.61
C HIS A 104 12.45 6.19 -17.98
N SER A 105 13.76 6.30 -18.14
CA SER A 105 14.39 6.82 -19.38
C SER A 105 14.03 6.05 -20.65
N GLN A 106 13.67 4.76 -20.51
CA GLN A 106 13.24 3.89 -21.61
C GLN A 106 11.71 3.69 -21.64
N GLY A 107 10.96 4.40 -20.81
CA GLY A 107 9.50 4.29 -20.75
C GLY A 107 8.94 2.96 -20.26
N VAL A 108 9.70 2.18 -19.50
CA VAL A 108 9.29 0.85 -19.03
C VAL A 108 8.24 0.95 -17.92
N TYR A 109 8.38 1.92 -17.00
CA TYR A 109 7.50 2.18 -15.89
C TYR A 109 7.57 3.65 -15.45
N ASN A 110 6.64 4.06 -14.60
CA ASN A 110 6.68 5.34 -13.91
C ASN A 110 7.03 5.13 -12.44
N VAL A 111 7.59 6.18 -11.81
CA VAL A 111 7.91 6.21 -10.39
C VAL A 111 7.11 7.33 -9.73
N ASP A 112 6.21 6.97 -8.83
CA ASP A 112 5.45 7.91 -8.02
C ASP A 112 6.07 8.05 -6.64
N ILE A 113 6.36 9.27 -6.18
CA ILE A 113 6.90 9.53 -4.85
C ILE A 113 5.97 10.44 -4.06
N PHE A 114 5.35 9.88 -3.02
CA PHE A 114 4.48 10.58 -2.08
C PHE A 114 5.28 11.13 -0.90
N PHE A 115 4.69 12.10 -0.16
CA PHE A 115 5.39 12.72 0.98
C PHE A 115 4.48 12.82 2.21
N ASP A 116 5.04 12.42 3.39
CA ASP A 116 4.48 12.51 4.74
C ASP A 116 3.18 11.72 4.95
N LYS A 117 2.37 11.55 3.91
CA LYS A 117 1.07 10.88 3.97
C LYS A 117 0.64 10.34 2.62
N LEU A 118 -0.21 9.34 2.64
CA LEU A 118 -0.98 8.89 1.49
C LEU A 118 -2.37 9.53 1.59
N ASN A 119 -2.75 10.28 0.58
CA ASN A 119 -4.03 11.00 0.54
C ASN A 119 -4.80 10.56 -0.72
N PHE A 120 -5.26 9.30 -0.70
CA PHE A 120 -6.14 8.77 -1.74
C PHE A 120 -7.60 8.90 -1.30
N SER A 121 -8.36 7.81 -1.20
CA SER A 121 -9.73 7.89 -0.71
C SER A 121 -9.81 8.33 0.76
N HIS A 122 -8.80 7.98 1.55
CA HIS A 122 -8.62 8.40 2.94
C HIS A 122 -7.17 8.83 3.20
N GLU A 123 -6.95 9.58 4.26
CA GLU A 123 -5.60 10.00 4.64
C GLU A 123 -4.94 8.99 5.58
N ILE A 124 -3.72 8.58 5.23
CA ILE A 124 -2.84 7.78 6.10
C ILE A 124 -1.58 8.59 6.35
N SER A 125 -1.40 9.05 7.57
CA SER A 125 -0.20 9.79 7.97
C SER A 125 0.95 8.82 8.29
N ILE A 126 2.11 9.05 7.66
CA ILE A 126 3.35 8.33 7.94
C ILE A 126 4.26 9.14 8.90
N GLY A 127 3.84 10.37 9.21
CA GLY A 127 4.65 11.35 9.95
C GLY A 127 5.51 12.19 9.01
N SER A 128 6.12 13.24 9.57
CA SER A 128 6.92 14.21 8.80
C SER A 128 8.38 14.31 9.26
N ASP A 129 8.76 13.53 10.28
CA ASP A 129 10.12 13.53 10.83
C ASP A 129 10.83 12.20 10.55
N PRO A 130 11.97 12.22 9.81
CA PRO A 130 12.76 11.02 9.54
C PRO A 130 13.27 10.28 10.79
N LYS A 131 13.24 10.93 11.96
CA LYS A 131 13.72 10.33 13.23
C LYS A 131 12.64 9.65 14.03
N THR A 132 11.37 9.93 13.76
CA THR A 132 10.23 9.42 14.56
C THR A 132 9.06 8.93 13.72
N GLY A 133 9.11 9.12 12.40
CA GLY A 133 8.03 8.71 11.50
C GLY A 133 8.02 7.20 11.24
N ARG A 134 6.91 6.73 10.70
CA ARG A 134 6.66 5.29 10.47
C ARG A 134 7.56 4.66 9.40
N LEU A 135 8.23 5.46 8.55
CA LEU A 135 9.21 4.92 7.60
C LEU A 135 10.45 4.30 8.27
N LEU A 136 10.61 4.45 9.59
CA LEU A 136 11.65 3.78 10.36
C LEU A 136 11.30 2.33 10.74
N LEU A 137 10.03 1.94 10.62
CA LEU A 137 9.56 0.64 11.08
C LEU A 137 10.06 -0.50 10.21
N ASP A 138 10.35 -0.21 8.94
CA ASP A 138 10.82 -1.22 8.01
C ASP A 138 11.70 -0.66 6.91
N TYR A 139 12.39 -1.57 6.20
CA TYR A 139 13.26 -1.31 5.06
C TYR A 139 13.37 -2.58 4.18
N PRO A 140 13.29 -2.49 2.86
CA PRO A 140 13.22 -1.29 1.98
C PRO A 140 11.80 -0.75 1.76
N THR A 141 10.80 -1.32 2.40
CA THR A 141 9.37 -1.08 2.15
C THR A 141 8.70 -0.35 3.31
N LEU A 142 7.42 0.00 3.16
CA LEU A 142 6.54 0.24 4.30
C LEU A 142 6.34 -1.06 5.08
N SER A 143 6.01 -0.93 6.39
CA SER A 143 5.66 -2.10 7.21
C SER A 143 4.40 -2.81 6.68
N PRO A 144 4.22 -4.12 6.93
CA PRO A 144 3.02 -4.85 6.53
C PRO A 144 1.73 -4.20 7.04
N THR A 145 1.78 -3.55 8.20
CA THR A 145 0.66 -2.79 8.78
C THR A 145 0.29 -1.59 7.89
N ASP A 146 1.28 -0.81 7.46
CA ASP A 146 1.05 0.37 6.64
C ASP A 146 0.63 0.00 5.22
N LEU A 147 1.18 -1.10 4.67
CA LEU A 147 0.74 -1.66 3.38
C LEU A 147 -0.70 -2.16 3.43
N LEU A 148 -1.12 -2.79 4.53
CA LEU A 148 -2.52 -3.18 4.71
C LEU A 148 -3.44 -1.96 4.75
N LEU A 149 -3.09 -0.92 5.51
CA LEU A 149 -3.85 0.33 5.57
C LEU A 149 -3.93 1.01 4.20
N GLU A 150 -2.82 1.02 3.44
CA GLU A 150 -2.77 1.56 2.07
C GLU A 150 -3.81 0.90 1.16
N LYS A 151 -3.98 -0.41 1.24
CA LYS A 151 -4.97 -1.14 0.43
C LYS A 151 -6.38 -0.99 0.97
N LEU A 152 -6.56 -1.02 2.29
CA LEU A 152 -7.89 -0.91 2.91
C LEU A 152 -8.53 0.47 2.77
N GLN A 153 -7.75 1.54 2.49
CA GLN A 153 -8.31 2.88 2.29
C GLN A 153 -9.08 3.05 0.97
N ILE A 154 -8.94 2.14 0.02
CA ILE A 154 -9.49 2.31 -1.33
C ILE A 154 -11.00 2.24 -1.28
N HIS A 155 -11.67 3.35 -1.67
CA HIS A 155 -13.11 3.33 -1.95
C HIS A 155 -13.34 2.64 -3.31
N SER A 156 -14.26 1.69 -3.38
CA SER A 156 -14.46 0.87 -4.59
C SER A 156 -13.21 0.05 -4.99
N ILE A 157 -12.75 -0.77 -4.05
CA ILE A 157 -11.55 -1.58 -4.21
C ILE A 157 -11.60 -2.49 -5.46
N SER A 158 -10.50 -2.61 -6.17
CA SER A 158 -10.39 -3.48 -7.34
C SER A 158 -9.97 -4.90 -6.99
N GLN A 159 -10.24 -5.86 -7.88
CA GLN A 159 -9.82 -7.25 -7.67
C GLN A 159 -8.30 -7.39 -7.52
N LYS A 160 -7.49 -6.55 -8.21
CA LYS A 160 -6.02 -6.59 -8.06
C LYS A 160 -5.60 -6.22 -6.64
N ASP A 161 -6.25 -5.23 -6.03
CA ASP A 161 -5.94 -4.79 -4.67
C ASP A 161 -6.45 -5.77 -3.61
N LEU A 162 -7.59 -6.43 -3.85
CA LEU A 162 -8.05 -7.54 -3.01
C LEU A 162 -7.07 -8.72 -3.00
N LYS A 163 -6.50 -9.06 -4.17
CA LYS A 163 -5.46 -10.10 -4.29
C LYS A 163 -4.19 -9.69 -3.53
N ASP A 164 -3.80 -8.42 -3.60
CA ASP A 164 -2.68 -7.87 -2.82
C ASP A 164 -2.90 -8.05 -1.31
N ILE A 165 -4.12 -7.76 -0.81
CA ILE A 165 -4.48 -7.98 0.60
C ILE A 165 -4.45 -9.46 0.97
N ILE A 166 -4.99 -10.35 0.13
CA ILE A 166 -4.96 -11.81 0.36
C ILE A 166 -3.52 -12.30 0.53
N VAL A 167 -2.62 -11.89 -0.37
CA VAL A 167 -1.20 -12.30 -0.30
C VAL A 167 -0.53 -11.72 0.93
N LEU A 168 -0.75 -10.45 1.25
CA LEU A 168 -0.19 -9.80 2.44
C LEU A 168 -0.66 -10.47 3.74
N LEU A 169 -1.96 -10.76 3.87
CA LEU A 169 -2.51 -11.45 5.04
C LEU A 169 -1.96 -12.87 5.14
N ARG A 170 -1.78 -13.56 4.02
CA ARG A 170 -1.20 -14.91 4.05
C ARG A 170 0.25 -14.90 4.51
N ALA A 171 1.04 -13.93 4.08
CA ALA A 171 2.46 -13.84 4.37
C ALA A 171 2.77 -13.45 5.83
N HIS A 172 1.95 -12.60 6.45
CA HIS A 172 2.27 -11.99 7.75
C HIS A 172 1.35 -12.44 8.88
N GLN A 173 1.91 -12.58 10.07
CA GLN A 173 1.15 -12.88 11.29
C GLN A 173 0.59 -11.59 11.90
N LEU A 174 -0.51 -11.74 12.66
CA LEU A 174 -1.16 -10.64 13.37
C LEU A 174 -0.61 -10.55 14.80
N ASP A 175 -0.28 -9.32 15.24
CA ASP A 175 0.15 -9.03 16.61
C ASP A 175 -0.42 -7.66 17.06
N PHE A 176 -0.04 -7.17 18.25
CA PHE A 176 -0.45 -5.90 18.85
C PHE A 176 0.70 -4.89 18.97
N ARG A 177 1.82 -5.14 18.31
CA ARG A 177 3.03 -4.30 18.29
C ARG A 177 3.48 -4.02 16.87
N ASP A 178 4.23 -2.94 16.69
CA ASP A 178 4.92 -2.68 15.42
C ASP A 178 6.16 -3.59 15.30
N ASP A 179 6.29 -4.20 14.13
CA ASP A 179 7.37 -5.12 13.79
C ASP A 179 7.47 -5.18 12.25
N PRO A 180 8.67 -5.33 11.66
CA PRO A 180 8.84 -5.40 10.20
C PRO A 180 8.07 -6.55 9.53
N ASP A 181 7.82 -7.64 10.26
CA ASP A 181 7.21 -8.86 9.71
C ASP A 181 5.77 -9.10 10.19
N LEU A 182 5.20 -8.20 11.00
CA LEU A 182 3.89 -8.40 11.62
C LEU A 182 2.90 -7.30 11.23
N ILE A 183 1.62 -7.66 11.21
CA ILE A 183 0.51 -6.71 11.09
C ILE A 183 0.02 -6.34 12.49
N ASN A 184 0.18 -5.07 12.86
CA ASN A 184 -0.25 -4.54 14.16
C ASN A 184 -1.75 -4.24 14.17
N MET A 185 -2.55 -5.21 14.65
CA MET A 185 -4.01 -5.07 14.76
C MET A 185 -4.44 -3.92 15.66
N LYS A 186 -3.66 -3.60 16.71
CA LYS A 186 -3.98 -2.48 17.61
C LYS A 186 -3.90 -1.15 16.89
N TYR A 187 -2.85 -0.95 16.08
CA TYR A 187 -2.68 0.27 15.30
C TYR A 187 -3.78 0.39 14.23
N VAL A 188 -4.05 -0.69 13.49
CA VAL A 188 -5.14 -0.75 12.50
C VAL A 188 -6.47 -0.38 13.14
N ALA A 189 -6.85 -1.01 14.25
CA ALA A 189 -8.10 -0.72 14.94
C ALA A 189 -8.18 0.71 15.49
N MET A 190 -7.05 1.27 15.94
CA MET A 190 -6.96 2.65 16.42
C MET A 190 -7.25 3.65 15.29
N ILE A 191 -6.65 3.48 14.10
CA ILE A 191 -6.90 4.34 12.94
C ILE A 191 -8.40 4.35 12.59
N PHE A 192 -9.01 3.18 12.49
CA PHE A 192 -10.43 3.04 12.13
C PHE A 192 -11.39 3.47 13.26
N SER A 193 -10.90 3.64 14.48
CA SER A 193 -11.71 4.16 15.57
C SER A 193 -11.85 5.69 15.56
N ASP A 194 -11.01 6.39 14.80
CA ASP A 194 -11.02 7.86 14.71
C ASP A 194 -11.64 8.41 13.42
N ASP A 195 -11.60 7.64 12.34
CA ASP A 195 -12.17 8.00 11.04
C ASP A 195 -13.30 7.04 10.63
N TRP A 196 -14.55 7.54 10.64
CA TRP A 196 -15.73 6.75 10.27
C TRP A 196 -15.73 6.37 8.79
N GLY A 197 -15.29 7.27 7.92
CA GLY A 197 -15.25 7.01 6.47
C GLY A 197 -14.25 5.93 6.14
N PHE A 198 -13.05 6.03 6.68
CA PHE A 198 -12.03 5.01 6.50
C PHE A 198 -12.45 3.67 7.12
N TRP A 199 -13.05 3.69 8.31
CA TRP A 199 -13.64 2.50 8.93
C TRP A 199 -14.66 1.83 8.02
N LYS A 200 -15.56 2.61 7.39
CA LYS A 200 -16.61 2.10 6.52
C LYS A 200 -16.02 1.38 5.31
N ASP A 201 -15.10 2.00 4.60
CA ASP A 201 -14.49 1.40 3.42
C ASP A 201 -13.58 0.21 3.80
N ALA A 202 -12.78 0.33 4.84
CA ALA A 202 -11.90 -0.75 5.29
C ALA A 202 -12.66 -1.99 5.75
N THR A 203 -13.77 -1.84 6.48
CA THR A 203 -14.60 -3.00 6.88
C THR A 203 -15.30 -3.63 5.69
N THR A 204 -15.76 -2.84 4.72
CA THR A 204 -16.31 -3.34 3.47
C THR A 204 -15.25 -4.11 2.68
N ASN A 205 -14.06 -3.56 2.52
CA ASN A 205 -12.95 -4.19 1.81
C ASN A 205 -12.50 -5.50 2.46
N LEU A 206 -12.48 -5.59 3.80
CA LEU A 206 -12.19 -6.85 4.51
C LEU A 206 -13.29 -7.90 4.30
N GLN A 207 -14.56 -7.50 4.22
CA GLN A 207 -15.66 -8.40 3.87
C GLN A 207 -15.55 -8.89 2.42
N ASP A 208 -15.12 -8.02 1.50
CA ASP A 208 -14.82 -8.40 0.13
C ASP A 208 -13.62 -9.37 0.05
N VAL A 209 -12.57 -9.18 0.87
CA VAL A 209 -11.48 -10.15 0.99
C VAL A 209 -12.00 -11.53 1.38
N LEU A 210 -12.89 -11.62 2.38
CA LEU A 210 -13.51 -12.89 2.79
C LEU A 210 -14.30 -13.53 1.65
N SER A 211 -15.15 -12.75 0.98
CA SER A 211 -16.03 -13.21 -0.10
C SER A 211 -15.21 -13.69 -1.32
N TYR A 212 -14.18 -12.93 -1.72
CA TYR A 212 -13.31 -13.29 -2.83
C TYR A 212 -12.38 -14.46 -2.49
N SER A 213 -11.88 -14.54 -1.26
CA SER A 213 -11.09 -15.71 -0.82
C SER A 213 -11.91 -16.98 -0.87
N GLN A 214 -13.20 -16.94 -0.46
CA GLN A 214 -14.15 -18.03 -0.60
C GLN A 214 -14.33 -18.44 -2.08
N LYS A 215 -14.56 -17.45 -2.96
CA LYS A 215 -14.70 -17.69 -4.40
C LYS A 215 -13.43 -18.33 -4.99
N TYR A 216 -12.26 -17.81 -4.66
CA TYR A 216 -10.99 -18.35 -5.17
C TYR A 216 -10.69 -19.75 -4.66
N ARG A 217 -11.12 -20.10 -3.45
CA ARG A 217 -11.07 -21.48 -2.96
C ARG A 217 -12.00 -22.38 -3.77
N ASP A 218 -13.23 -21.96 -4.01
CA ASP A 218 -14.23 -22.74 -4.76
C ASP A 218 -13.83 -22.94 -6.23
N GLU A 219 -13.04 -22.01 -6.80
CA GLU A 219 -12.41 -22.08 -8.11
C GLU A 219 -11.06 -22.83 -8.10
N GLU A 220 -10.64 -23.43 -6.97
CA GLU A 220 -9.36 -24.12 -6.77
C GLU A 220 -8.11 -23.23 -7.07
N THR A 221 -8.30 -21.91 -7.07
CA THR A 221 -7.22 -20.93 -7.29
C THR A 221 -6.48 -20.60 -5.98
N LEU A 222 -7.15 -20.74 -4.86
CA LEU A 222 -6.62 -20.61 -3.51
C LEU A 222 -6.77 -21.93 -2.75
N SER A 223 -5.69 -22.45 -2.17
CA SER A 223 -5.75 -23.71 -1.43
C SER A 223 -6.56 -23.56 -0.14
N GLU A 224 -7.11 -24.68 0.38
CA GLU A 224 -7.86 -24.66 1.66
C GLU A 224 -7.03 -24.13 2.83
N PRO A 225 -5.74 -24.47 3.01
CA PRO A 225 -4.91 -23.89 4.06
C PRO A 225 -4.71 -22.38 3.91
N ASP A 226 -4.52 -21.88 2.68
CA ASP A 226 -4.34 -20.45 2.43
C ASP A 226 -5.65 -19.68 2.66
N PHE A 227 -6.77 -20.21 2.20
CA PHE A 227 -8.11 -19.67 2.46
C PHE A 227 -8.39 -19.57 3.97
N SER A 228 -8.17 -20.66 4.70
CA SER A 228 -8.43 -20.71 6.15
C SER A 228 -7.58 -19.71 6.92
N ASP A 229 -6.29 -19.58 6.59
CA ASP A 229 -5.39 -18.62 7.24
C ASP A 229 -5.79 -17.17 6.95
N VAL A 230 -6.03 -16.82 5.68
CA VAL A 230 -6.45 -15.47 5.26
C VAL A 230 -7.78 -15.09 5.90
N SER A 231 -8.78 -15.98 5.83
CA SER A 231 -10.10 -15.71 6.39
C SER A 231 -10.06 -15.54 7.91
N SER A 232 -9.33 -16.40 8.62
CA SER A 232 -9.13 -16.28 10.07
C SER A 232 -8.48 -14.94 10.44
N LYS A 233 -7.49 -14.47 9.67
CA LYS A 233 -6.82 -13.19 9.92
C LYS A 233 -7.74 -12.00 9.62
N ALA A 234 -8.49 -12.03 8.51
CA ALA A 234 -9.45 -10.98 8.18
C ALA A 234 -10.54 -10.85 9.26
N ASP A 235 -11.09 -11.97 9.73
CA ASP A 235 -12.08 -11.99 10.81
C ASP A 235 -11.51 -11.43 12.12
N ARG A 236 -10.29 -11.79 12.50
CA ARG A 236 -9.61 -11.25 13.69
C ARG A 236 -9.38 -9.73 13.60
N ILE A 237 -9.05 -9.20 12.42
CA ILE A 237 -8.92 -7.75 12.21
C ILE A 237 -10.29 -7.08 12.35
N LEU A 238 -11.35 -7.61 11.72
CA LEU A 238 -12.72 -7.09 11.85
C LEU A 238 -13.19 -7.10 13.32
N GLU A 239 -12.89 -8.16 14.06
CA GLU A 239 -13.19 -8.25 15.49
C GLU A 239 -12.44 -7.23 16.33
N ALA A 240 -11.14 -7.00 16.05
CA ALA A 240 -10.34 -5.98 16.71
C ALA A 240 -10.88 -4.57 16.45
N ILE A 241 -11.26 -4.28 15.19
CA ILE A 241 -11.90 -3.03 14.79
C ILE A 241 -13.24 -2.83 15.53
N ALA A 242 -14.07 -3.88 15.64
CA ALA A 242 -15.37 -3.81 16.32
C ALA A 242 -15.22 -3.56 17.81
N LYS A 243 -14.24 -4.19 18.48
CA LYS A 243 -13.97 -4.04 19.92
C LYS A 243 -13.33 -2.70 20.30
N GLN A 244 -12.67 -2.03 19.36
CA GLN A 244 -11.99 -0.76 19.63
C GLN A 244 -13.01 0.36 19.92
N PRO A 245 -12.93 1.04 21.07
CA PRO A 245 -13.79 2.17 21.39
C PRO A 245 -13.67 3.30 20.37
N LYS A 246 -14.80 3.77 19.85
CA LYS A 246 -14.85 4.82 18.84
C LYS A 246 -14.72 6.21 19.47
N THR A 247 -13.95 7.09 18.82
CA THR A 247 -13.77 8.48 19.25
C THR A 247 -15.06 9.30 19.10
N LEU A 248 -15.10 10.46 19.73
CA LEU A 248 -16.23 11.40 19.56
C LEU A 248 -16.35 11.88 18.11
N LYS A 249 -15.21 12.13 17.44
CA LYS A 249 -15.16 12.53 16.02
C LYS A 249 -15.83 11.47 15.15
N TRP A 250 -15.49 10.20 15.34
CA TRP A 250 -16.08 9.07 14.64
C TRP A 250 -17.60 9.01 14.85
N LYS A 251 -18.08 9.09 16.11
CA LYS A 251 -19.49 9.04 16.48
C LYS A 251 -20.31 10.22 15.92
N LEU A 252 -19.72 11.40 15.85
CA LEU A 252 -20.36 12.56 15.24
C LEU A 252 -20.50 12.39 13.73
N ARG A 253 -19.47 11.84 13.06
CA ARG A 253 -19.52 11.58 11.63
C ARG A 253 -20.53 10.47 11.28
N GLU A 254 -20.63 9.43 12.09
CA GLU A 254 -21.57 8.33 11.95
C GLU A 254 -23.03 8.82 11.84
N ARG A 255 -23.41 9.87 12.57
CA ARG A 255 -24.77 10.46 12.52
C ARG A 255 -25.19 10.92 11.13
N SER A 256 -24.24 11.30 10.28
CA SER A 256 -24.50 11.65 8.88
C SER A 256 -24.57 10.42 7.98
N GLY A 257 -24.03 9.30 8.43
CA GLY A 257 -24.00 8.04 7.71
C GLY A 257 -23.52 8.16 6.27
N GLU A 258 -24.13 7.43 5.38
CA GLU A 258 -23.87 7.42 3.95
C GLU A 258 -24.56 8.57 3.20
N GLY A 259 -25.40 9.36 3.87
CA GLY A 259 -26.08 10.52 3.27
C GLY A 259 -25.13 11.67 2.88
N LYS A 260 -23.86 11.60 3.29
CA LYS A 260 -22.81 12.55 2.92
C LYS A 260 -21.55 11.78 2.52
N GLN A 261 -20.97 12.12 1.38
CA GLN A 261 -19.73 11.53 0.88
C GLN A 261 -18.66 11.48 1.98
N TRP A 262 -17.99 10.34 2.12
CA TRP A 262 -17.01 10.09 3.19
C TRP A 262 -15.60 9.79 2.69
N TRP A 263 -15.41 9.79 1.38
CA TRP A 263 -14.12 9.56 0.74
C TRP A 263 -13.70 10.77 -0.09
N ASN A 264 -12.40 10.90 -0.33
CA ASN A 264 -11.86 11.86 -1.28
C ASN A 264 -11.97 11.28 -2.70
N THR A 265 -12.34 12.11 -3.66
CA THR A 265 -12.26 11.72 -5.08
C THR A 265 -10.77 11.69 -5.46
N VAL A 266 -10.31 10.52 -5.88
CA VAL A 266 -8.95 10.34 -6.39
C VAL A 266 -8.98 10.69 -7.89
N GLU A 267 -8.28 11.77 -8.26
CA GLU A 267 -8.06 12.05 -9.67
C GLU A 267 -6.95 11.14 -10.18
N GLU A 268 -7.31 10.20 -11.05
CA GLU A 268 -6.33 9.46 -11.82
C GLU A 268 -5.57 10.43 -12.73
N ILE A 269 -4.25 10.50 -12.57
CA ILE A 269 -3.44 11.19 -13.56
C ILE A 269 -3.49 10.31 -14.80
N SER A 270 -4.05 10.87 -15.91
CA SER A 270 -4.08 10.16 -17.20
C SER A 270 -2.64 9.75 -17.56
N ARG A 271 -2.40 8.47 -17.57
CA ARG A 271 -1.11 7.83 -17.83
C ARG A 271 -0.95 7.51 -19.29
#